data_5cdd7ed4b45afdcdb06caf35d3b14260
#
_entry.id   5cdd7ed4b45afdcdb06caf35d3b14260
#
_cell.length_a   1.000
_cell.length_b   1.000
_cell.length_c   1.000
_cell.angle_alpha   90.00
_cell.angle_beta   90.00
_cell.angle_gamma   90.00
#
_symmetry.space_group_name_H-M   'P 1'
#
loop_
_entity.id
_entity.type
_entity.pdbx_description
1 polymer ?
#
loop_
_entity_poly.entity_id
_entity_poly.type
_entity_poly.pdbx_seq_one_letter_code
_entity_poly.pdbx_strand_id
1 'polypeptide(L)'
;MAVLSDAQREAGWTIVKLGDIAPLTYGKSLVASKRIPGDIPVYSSAGLIDSHNEAIIDGQNIIIGRKGTIGSITWSEGPAYPIDTTFYTAGTDKTNIKYLYYLLKTYKFSAMNTDSAVPGLNRVTFESQEAVLPPLDEQERIARILGSLDDKIEANTRLIQTMEDYVHTMIKKISKSDSVKRLAIKDLAVHEKNQELPREHVDGVIHHYSLPAYDSGKTPGLEEADSIKSNKFIIDKPCVLFSKLNPGTPRIWLVNPEEGVNSYASTEFIVLTPKENVDIANLWATCSEERISQNLADMASGTSTSHQRVRPTDILNSKILDLSNQSEICSITSYIEALRKENLQLAETRDALIKRLIG
;
A
#
# COMPACT_ATOMS: atom_id res chain seq x y z
N MET A 1 -26.99 -17.27 4.48
CA MET A 1 -27.54 -17.22 5.86
C MET A 1 -26.41 -17.52 6.82
N ALA A 2 -26.21 -16.67 7.79
CA ALA A 2 -25.27 -16.91 8.90
C ALA A 2 -25.79 -18.09 9.75
N VAL A 3 -24.91 -18.98 10.20
CA VAL A 3 -25.27 -20.15 11.02
C VAL A 3 -24.34 -20.16 12.24
N LEU A 4 -24.91 -20.30 13.42
CA LEU A 4 -24.15 -20.46 14.66
C LEU A 4 -23.84 -21.93 14.92
N SER A 5 -22.61 -22.24 15.33
CA SER A 5 -22.27 -23.51 15.94
C SER A 5 -22.88 -23.62 17.35
N ASP A 6 -22.97 -24.84 17.88
CA ASP A 6 -23.48 -25.03 19.24
C ASP A 6 -22.60 -24.34 20.29
N ALA A 7 -21.28 -24.40 20.12
CA ALA A 7 -20.35 -23.70 20.99
C ALA A 7 -20.52 -22.15 20.95
N GLN A 8 -20.82 -21.59 19.79
CA GLN A 8 -21.10 -20.15 19.67
C GLN A 8 -22.41 -19.77 20.37
N ARG A 9 -23.48 -20.63 20.25
CA ARG A 9 -24.75 -20.39 20.95
C ARG A 9 -24.57 -20.43 22.48
N GLU A 10 -23.83 -21.41 22.96
CA GLU A 10 -23.51 -21.54 24.39
C GLU A 10 -22.67 -20.36 24.90
N ALA A 11 -21.79 -19.81 24.06
CA ALA A 11 -20.99 -18.62 24.34
C ALA A 11 -21.76 -17.29 24.14
N GLY A 12 -23.07 -17.33 23.88
CA GLY A 12 -23.92 -16.13 23.80
C GLY A 12 -23.79 -15.34 22.48
N TRP A 13 -23.26 -15.96 21.44
CA TRP A 13 -23.22 -15.34 20.10
C TRP A 13 -24.63 -15.25 19.50
N THR A 14 -24.89 -14.19 18.73
CA THR A 14 -26.21 -13.93 18.11
C THR A 14 -26.08 -13.67 16.63
N ILE A 15 -27.18 -13.92 15.89
CA ILE A 15 -27.27 -13.50 14.48
C ILE A 15 -28.04 -12.17 14.45
N VAL A 16 -27.44 -11.17 13.81
CA VAL A 16 -27.99 -9.81 13.67
C VAL A 16 -27.92 -9.38 12.20
N LYS A 17 -28.67 -8.33 11.84
CA LYS A 17 -28.46 -7.66 10.56
C LYS A 17 -27.39 -6.59 10.68
N LEU A 18 -26.61 -6.35 9.61
CA LEU A 18 -25.62 -5.29 9.59
C LEU A 18 -26.25 -3.91 9.88
N GLY A 19 -27.50 -3.67 9.42
CA GLY A 19 -28.21 -2.44 9.72
C GLY A 19 -28.47 -2.17 11.20
N ASP A 20 -28.51 -3.23 12.03
CA ASP A 20 -28.71 -3.13 13.48
C ASP A 20 -27.43 -2.77 14.24
N ILE A 21 -26.27 -2.95 13.61
CA ILE A 21 -24.96 -2.76 14.24
C ILE A 21 -24.06 -1.76 13.49
N ALA A 22 -24.34 -1.50 12.23
CA ALA A 22 -23.60 -0.60 11.34
C ALA A 22 -24.56 0.22 10.46
N PRO A 23 -25.43 1.06 11.03
CA PRO A 23 -26.32 1.91 10.24
C PRO A 23 -25.51 2.86 9.37
N LEU A 24 -25.81 2.87 8.06
CA LEU A 24 -25.04 3.64 7.10
C LEU A 24 -25.56 5.08 6.97
N THR A 25 -24.65 6.02 6.98
CA THR A 25 -24.89 7.43 6.65
C THR A 25 -24.17 7.78 5.35
N TYR A 26 -24.78 8.60 4.50
CA TYR A 26 -24.17 9.07 3.26
C TYR A 26 -23.12 10.14 3.54
N GLY A 27 -21.97 10.05 2.88
CA GLY A 27 -21.02 11.15 2.79
C GLY A 27 -21.61 12.34 2.03
N LYS A 28 -20.99 13.51 2.15
CA LYS A 28 -21.46 14.77 1.54
C LYS A 28 -20.57 15.18 0.38
N SER A 29 -21.16 15.73 -0.68
CA SER A 29 -20.41 16.20 -1.85
C SER A 29 -19.42 17.30 -1.48
N LEU A 30 -18.14 17.10 -1.88
CA LEU A 30 -17.08 18.08 -1.71
C LEU A 30 -16.13 17.98 -2.93
N VAL A 31 -16.43 18.76 -3.96
CA VAL A 31 -15.60 18.82 -5.17
C VAL A 31 -14.24 19.44 -4.87
N ALA A 32 -13.21 19.04 -5.61
CA ALA A 32 -11.82 19.46 -5.36
C ALA A 32 -11.66 21.00 -5.29
N SER A 33 -12.36 21.73 -6.17
CA SER A 33 -12.30 23.20 -6.20
C SER A 33 -12.92 23.93 -4.98
N LYS A 34 -13.65 23.19 -4.14
CA LYS A 34 -14.25 23.74 -2.89
C LYS A 34 -13.49 23.30 -1.64
N ARG A 35 -12.44 22.52 -1.79
CA ARG A 35 -11.61 22.12 -0.65
C ARG A 35 -10.76 23.31 -0.22
N ILE A 36 -10.81 23.61 1.04
CA ILE A 36 -9.99 24.64 1.69
C ILE A 36 -8.90 23.90 2.47
N PRO A 37 -7.61 24.22 2.26
CA PRO A 37 -6.53 23.54 2.98
C PRO A 37 -6.73 23.54 4.50
N GLY A 38 -6.52 22.40 5.12
CA GLY A 38 -6.66 22.18 6.57
C GLY A 38 -6.16 20.78 6.95
N ASP A 39 -6.39 20.37 8.20
CA ASP A 39 -5.87 19.11 8.74
C ASP A 39 -6.92 17.98 8.76
N ILE A 40 -8.13 18.23 8.30
CA ILE A 40 -9.20 17.24 8.28
C ILE A 40 -9.08 16.36 7.05
N PRO A 41 -8.88 15.04 7.20
CA PRO A 41 -8.75 14.13 6.07
C PRO A 41 -10.04 14.01 5.28
N VAL A 42 -9.95 14.07 3.96
CA VAL A 42 -11.06 13.88 3.01
C VAL A 42 -10.97 12.49 2.42
N TYR A 43 -12.02 11.70 2.62
CA TYR A 43 -12.09 10.30 2.14
C TYR A 43 -13.07 10.15 0.99
N SER A 44 -12.61 9.44 -0.04
CA SER A 44 -13.44 8.86 -1.10
C SER A 44 -13.53 7.34 -0.96
N SER A 45 -14.22 6.69 -1.89
CA SER A 45 -14.22 5.23 -2.01
C SER A 45 -12.83 4.63 -2.29
N ALA A 46 -11.89 5.42 -2.79
CA ALA A 46 -10.49 5.01 -2.99
C ALA A 46 -9.60 5.22 -1.73
N GLY A 47 -10.17 5.66 -0.61
CA GLY A 47 -9.46 6.01 0.61
C GLY A 47 -9.22 7.51 0.77
N LEU A 48 -8.16 7.89 1.49
CA LEU A 48 -7.74 9.27 1.69
C LEU A 48 -7.33 9.90 0.36
N ILE A 49 -7.92 11.07 0.03
CA ILE A 49 -7.66 11.75 -1.25
C ILE A 49 -7.15 13.19 -1.09
N ASP A 50 -7.41 13.83 0.06
CA ASP A 50 -7.05 15.23 0.26
C ASP A 50 -7.26 15.63 1.74
N SER A 51 -7.11 16.91 2.06
CA SER A 51 -7.49 17.50 3.34
C SER A 51 -8.46 18.69 3.17
N HIS A 52 -9.15 19.04 4.24
CA HIS A 52 -10.10 20.14 4.31
C HIS A 52 -10.05 20.80 5.69
N ASN A 53 -10.66 21.97 5.84
CA ASN A 53 -10.70 22.69 7.12
C ASN A 53 -11.95 22.37 7.97
N GLU A 54 -12.90 21.59 7.43
CA GLU A 54 -14.13 21.21 8.14
C GLU A 54 -14.31 19.69 8.13
N ALA A 55 -14.85 19.16 9.23
CA ALA A 55 -15.26 17.76 9.37
C ALA A 55 -16.78 17.62 9.30
N ILE A 56 -17.27 16.48 8.82
CA ILE A 56 -18.69 16.10 8.91
C ILE A 56 -18.93 14.91 9.83
N ILE A 57 -17.85 14.26 10.27
CA ILE A 57 -17.88 13.22 11.29
C ILE A 57 -16.82 13.51 12.35
N ASP A 58 -17.12 13.16 13.59
CA ASP A 58 -16.20 13.22 14.72
C ASP A 58 -15.88 11.83 15.24
N GLY A 59 -14.70 11.69 15.88
CA GLY A 59 -14.26 10.44 16.49
C GLY A 59 -14.05 9.31 15.50
N GLN A 60 -13.95 8.09 16.02
CA GLN A 60 -13.69 6.90 15.23
C GLN A 60 -14.88 6.53 14.35
N ASN A 61 -14.62 6.29 13.08
CA ASN A 61 -15.63 5.91 12.09
C ASN A 61 -15.07 4.89 11.09
N ILE A 62 -15.98 4.15 10.48
CA ILE A 62 -15.69 3.24 9.37
C ILE A 62 -16.27 3.85 8.10
N ILE A 63 -15.44 4.06 7.10
CA ILE A 63 -15.81 4.63 5.81
C ILE A 63 -15.90 3.50 4.80
N ILE A 64 -17.03 3.40 4.09
CA ILE A 64 -17.35 2.30 3.18
C ILE A 64 -17.54 2.86 1.78
N GLY A 65 -16.81 2.31 0.80
CA GLY A 65 -16.92 2.70 -0.60
C GLY A 65 -18.28 2.37 -1.20
N ARG A 66 -19.00 3.40 -1.66
CA ARG A 66 -20.32 3.29 -2.27
C ARG A 66 -20.28 3.25 -3.79
N LYS A 67 -19.46 4.12 -4.43
CA LYS A 67 -19.29 4.25 -5.89
C LYS A 67 -17.80 4.25 -6.22
N GLY A 68 -17.42 3.80 -7.41
CA GLY A 68 -16.01 3.66 -7.79
C GLY A 68 -15.42 2.39 -7.16
N THR A 69 -14.58 2.50 -6.15
CA THR A 69 -14.06 1.33 -5.40
C THR A 69 -15.12 0.83 -4.41
N ILE A 70 -16.10 0.07 -4.95
CA ILE A 70 -17.25 -0.41 -4.19
C ILE A 70 -16.81 -1.36 -3.09
N GLY A 71 -17.32 -1.13 -1.86
CA GLY A 71 -17.10 -2.02 -0.72
C GLY A 71 -15.71 -1.92 -0.10
N SER A 72 -14.91 -0.91 -0.45
CA SER A 72 -13.70 -0.59 0.29
C SER A 72 -14.05 -0.24 1.75
N ILE A 73 -13.26 -0.72 2.70
CA ILE A 73 -13.43 -0.48 4.13
C ILE A 73 -12.21 0.28 4.63
N THR A 74 -12.42 1.52 5.05
CA THR A 74 -11.36 2.42 5.53
C THR A 74 -11.65 2.83 6.96
N TRP A 75 -10.65 2.79 7.82
CA TRP A 75 -10.70 3.27 9.19
C TRP A 75 -10.42 4.76 9.24
N SER A 76 -11.19 5.52 10.02
CA SER A 76 -10.93 6.91 10.38
C SER A 76 -10.79 7.02 11.89
N GLU A 77 -9.62 7.49 12.37
CA GLU A 77 -9.31 7.56 13.80
C GLU A 77 -9.98 8.77 14.47
N GLY A 78 -10.24 9.81 13.74
CA GLY A 78 -10.75 11.09 14.28
C GLY A 78 -11.64 11.83 13.29
N PRO A 79 -11.81 13.16 13.50
CA PRO A 79 -12.61 13.98 12.63
C PRO A 79 -12.24 13.83 11.15
N ALA A 80 -13.23 13.71 10.26
CA ALA A 80 -13.01 13.49 8.83
C ALA A 80 -14.16 14.02 7.96
N TYR A 81 -13.91 14.09 6.65
CA TYR A 81 -14.88 14.42 5.64
C TYR A 81 -15.03 13.31 4.59
N PRO A 82 -15.91 12.32 4.82
CA PRO A 82 -16.30 11.34 3.79
C PRO A 82 -17.12 12.02 2.68
N ILE A 83 -16.69 11.89 1.41
CA ILE A 83 -17.44 12.48 0.30
C ILE A 83 -18.58 11.58 -0.17
N ASP A 84 -19.42 12.09 -1.08
CA ASP A 84 -20.64 11.43 -1.58
C ASP A 84 -20.44 10.10 -2.33
N THR A 85 -19.19 9.72 -2.60
CA THR A 85 -18.84 8.37 -3.11
C THR A 85 -18.75 7.31 -2.03
N THR A 86 -19.00 7.67 -0.76
CA THR A 86 -18.89 6.78 0.41
C THR A 86 -20.16 6.77 1.25
N PHE A 87 -20.27 5.73 2.06
CA PHE A 87 -21.01 5.71 3.32
C PHE A 87 -20.04 5.80 4.49
N TYR A 88 -20.57 6.08 5.70
CA TYR A 88 -19.83 5.94 6.94
C TYR A 88 -20.73 5.45 8.07
N THR A 89 -20.13 4.89 9.12
CA THR A 89 -20.80 4.44 10.33
C THR A 89 -19.86 4.52 11.54
N ALA A 90 -20.41 4.89 12.69
CA ALA A 90 -19.73 4.79 13.98
C ALA A 90 -20.12 3.51 14.75
N GLY A 91 -20.88 2.60 14.12
CA GLY A 91 -21.46 1.44 14.81
C GLY A 91 -22.64 1.83 15.73
N THR A 92 -22.91 0.98 16.69
CA THR A 92 -23.93 1.18 17.72
C THR A 92 -23.40 0.75 19.09
N ASP A 93 -24.18 0.92 20.15
CA ASP A 93 -23.86 0.45 21.51
C ASP A 93 -23.73 -1.08 21.65
N LYS A 94 -24.17 -1.83 20.64
CA LYS A 94 -24.03 -3.30 20.55
C LYS A 94 -22.66 -3.75 20.06
N THR A 95 -21.82 -2.81 19.54
CA THR A 95 -20.59 -3.18 18.86
C THR A 95 -19.39 -2.36 19.34
N ASN A 96 -18.28 -3.05 19.56
CA ASN A 96 -16.97 -2.41 19.55
C ASN A 96 -16.64 -1.99 18.12
N ILE A 97 -16.38 -0.72 17.87
CA ILE A 97 -16.21 -0.17 16.51
C ILE A 97 -14.98 -0.75 15.81
N LYS A 98 -13.90 -1.07 16.52
CA LYS A 98 -12.71 -1.68 15.94
C LYS A 98 -12.98 -3.14 15.54
N TYR A 99 -13.76 -3.88 16.35
CA TYR A 99 -14.25 -5.21 15.96
C TYR A 99 -15.13 -5.12 14.69
N LEU A 100 -16.06 -4.16 14.67
CA LEU A 100 -16.95 -3.93 13.52
C LEU A 100 -16.14 -3.65 12.24
N TYR A 101 -15.07 -2.87 12.34
CA TYR A 101 -14.15 -2.64 11.21
C TYR A 101 -13.60 -3.96 10.64
N TYR A 102 -13.11 -4.87 11.47
CA TYR A 102 -12.61 -6.16 11.04
C TYR A 102 -13.73 -7.08 10.52
N LEU A 103 -14.89 -7.07 11.16
CA LEU A 103 -16.06 -7.80 10.70
C LEU A 103 -16.45 -7.38 9.28
N LEU A 104 -16.55 -6.07 9.02
CA LEU A 104 -16.92 -5.58 7.68
C LEU A 104 -15.89 -5.94 6.60
N LYS A 105 -14.62 -6.12 6.93
CA LYS A 105 -13.57 -6.58 6.00
C LYS A 105 -13.75 -8.05 5.58
N THR A 106 -14.54 -8.86 6.29
CA THR A 106 -14.84 -10.24 5.88
C THR A 106 -15.85 -10.33 4.73
N TYR A 107 -16.60 -9.26 4.45
CA TYR A 107 -17.61 -9.23 3.41
C TYR A 107 -17.04 -8.84 2.05
N LYS A 108 -17.51 -9.49 1.00
CA LYS A 108 -17.20 -9.15 -0.40
C LYS A 108 -18.27 -8.19 -0.96
N PHE A 109 -18.35 -6.99 -0.42
CA PHE A 109 -19.36 -5.98 -0.84
C PHE A 109 -19.28 -5.61 -2.32
N SER A 110 -18.11 -5.72 -2.94
CA SER A 110 -17.94 -5.51 -4.39
C SER A 110 -18.76 -6.48 -5.25
N ALA A 111 -19.03 -7.68 -4.73
CA ALA A 111 -19.85 -8.68 -5.41
C ALA A 111 -21.36 -8.45 -5.24
N MET A 112 -21.77 -7.54 -4.34
CA MET A 112 -23.17 -7.20 -4.05
C MET A 112 -23.72 -6.11 -4.97
N ASN A 113 -23.09 -5.88 -6.10
CA ASN A 113 -23.52 -4.91 -7.08
C ASN A 113 -24.79 -5.40 -7.79
N THR A 114 -25.92 -4.72 -7.57
CA THR A 114 -27.19 -5.03 -8.23
C THR A 114 -27.31 -4.22 -9.52
N ASP A 115 -27.85 -4.85 -10.55
CA ASP A 115 -28.06 -4.46 -11.95
C ASP A 115 -28.54 -3.01 -12.23
N SER A 116 -27.80 -2.02 -11.84
CA SER A 116 -28.05 -0.63 -12.23
C SER A 116 -27.03 -0.17 -13.26
N ALA A 117 -27.44 0.72 -14.16
CA ALA A 117 -26.57 1.32 -15.18
C ALA A 117 -25.33 2.05 -14.59
N VAL A 118 -25.33 2.31 -13.28
CA VAL A 118 -24.20 2.86 -12.52
C VAL A 118 -23.93 1.92 -11.35
N PRO A 119 -22.83 1.17 -11.38
CA PRO A 119 -22.42 0.30 -10.28
C PRO A 119 -22.31 1.03 -8.94
N GLY A 120 -22.88 0.45 -7.88
CA GLY A 120 -22.83 1.05 -6.56
C GLY A 120 -23.30 0.10 -5.45
N LEU A 121 -22.78 0.26 -4.24
CA LEU A 121 -23.27 -0.44 -3.06
C LEU A 121 -24.61 0.16 -2.65
N ASN A 122 -25.64 -0.68 -2.60
CA ASN A 122 -26.96 -0.30 -2.15
C ASN A 122 -27.02 -0.40 -0.62
N ARG A 123 -27.54 0.67 0.04
CA ARG A 123 -27.67 0.73 1.49
C ARG A 123 -28.54 -0.40 2.04
N VAL A 124 -29.70 -0.64 1.44
CA VAL A 124 -30.64 -1.68 1.90
C VAL A 124 -30.02 -3.07 1.77
N THR A 125 -29.32 -3.31 0.65
CA THR A 125 -28.60 -4.58 0.43
C THR A 125 -27.51 -4.79 1.48
N PHE A 126 -26.75 -3.76 1.82
CA PHE A 126 -25.74 -3.84 2.89
C PHE A 126 -26.39 -4.09 4.24
N GLU A 127 -27.37 -3.27 4.63
CA GLU A 127 -28.02 -3.32 5.95
C GLU A 127 -28.80 -4.63 6.17
N SER A 128 -29.25 -5.30 5.09
CA SER A 128 -29.95 -6.60 5.16
C SER A 128 -29.03 -7.80 5.36
N GLN A 129 -27.70 -7.66 5.19
CA GLN A 129 -26.78 -8.78 5.39
C GLN A 129 -26.80 -9.25 6.84
N GLU A 130 -26.72 -10.56 7.02
CA GLU A 130 -26.62 -11.19 8.34
C GLU A 130 -25.15 -11.23 8.79
N ALA A 131 -24.93 -11.04 10.08
CA ALA A 131 -23.65 -11.15 10.75
C ALA A 131 -23.79 -12.03 12.00
N VAL A 132 -22.75 -12.78 12.30
CA VAL A 132 -22.58 -13.45 13.59
C VAL A 132 -21.89 -12.50 14.54
N LEU A 133 -22.53 -12.15 15.64
CA LEU A 133 -22.06 -11.15 16.59
C LEU A 133 -21.76 -11.80 17.95
N PRO A 134 -20.49 -11.77 18.42
CA PRO A 134 -20.13 -12.22 19.76
C PRO A 134 -20.57 -11.23 20.85
N PRO A 135 -20.58 -11.61 22.11
CA PRO A 135 -20.70 -10.69 23.24
C PRO A 135 -19.62 -9.59 23.21
N LEU A 136 -19.89 -8.43 23.83
CA LEU A 136 -19.02 -7.25 23.78
C LEU A 136 -17.59 -7.52 24.29
N ASP A 137 -17.46 -8.32 25.35
CA ASP A 137 -16.16 -8.69 25.92
C ASP A 137 -15.31 -9.49 24.91
N GLU A 138 -15.94 -10.38 24.14
CA GLU A 138 -15.26 -11.12 23.10
C GLU A 138 -14.93 -10.22 21.88
N GLN A 139 -15.83 -9.30 21.52
CA GLN A 139 -15.53 -8.29 20.51
C GLN A 139 -14.31 -7.45 20.89
N GLU A 140 -14.23 -6.99 22.14
CA GLU A 140 -13.09 -6.23 22.67
C GLU A 140 -11.80 -7.06 22.66
N ARG A 141 -11.89 -8.36 23.02
CA ARG A 141 -10.75 -9.27 22.97
C ARG A 141 -10.21 -9.42 21.53
N ILE A 142 -11.10 -9.67 20.57
CA ILE A 142 -10.74 -9.80 19.14
C ILE A 142 -10.16 -8.48 18.62
N ALA A 143 -10.84 -7.35 18.88
CA ALA A 143 -10.39 -6.02 18.47
C ALA A 143 -9.00 -5.68 19.01
N ARG A 144 -8.69 -6.05 20.25
CA ARG A 144 -7.38 -5.83 20.87
C ARG A 144 -6.29 -6.66 20.19
N ILE A 145 -6.57 -7.94 19.90
CA ILE A 145 -5.60 -8.82 19.23
C ILE A 145 -5.30 -8.30 17.82
N LEU A 146 -6.32 -8.05 17.00
CA LEU A 146 -6.14 -7.60 15.63
C LEU A 146 -5.59 -6.16 15.58
N GLY A 147 -6.05 -5.29 16.50
CA GLY A 147 -5.58 -3.91 16.61
C GLY A 147 -4.10 -3.83 16.95
N SER A 148 -3.59 -4.68 17.83
CA SER A 148 -2.16 -4.67 18.18
C SER A 148 -1.25 -5.00 16.98
N LEU A 149 -1.73 -5.80 16.03
CA LEU A 149 -1.00 -6.08 14.79
C LEU A 149 -1.00 -4.86 13.87
N ASP A 150 -2.15 -4.20 13.69
CA ASP A 150 -2.24 -2.97 12.90
C ASP A 150 -1.40 -1.84 13.51
N ASP A 151 -1.44 -1.66 14.84
CA ASP A 151 -0.65 -0.65 15.55
C ASP A 151 0.86 -0.89 15.36
N LYS A 152 1.30 -2.15 15.38
CA LYS A 152 2.70 -2.50 15.12
C LYS A 152 3.09 -2.23 13.67
N ILE A 153 2.24 -2.58 12.69
CA ILE A 153 2.45 -2.27 11.27
C ILE A 153 2.57 -0.76 11.07
N GLU A 154 1.70 0.02 11.71
CA GLU A 154 1.74 1.48 11.62
C GLU A 154 3.00 2.06 12.24
N ALA A 155 3.39 1.59 13.42
CA ALA A 155 4.62 2.03 14.09
C ALA A 155 5.87 1.72 13.24
N ASN A 156 5.95 0.51 12.67
CA ASN A 156 7.02 0.14 11.76
C ASN A 156 7.02 1.03 10.50
N THR A 157 5.85 1.32 9.92
CA THR A 157 5.73 2.17 8.73
C THR A 157 6.23 3.58 8.99
N ARG A 158 5.88 4.18 10.13
CA ARG A 158 6.39 5.50 10.54
C ARG A 158 7.91 5.48 10.78
N LEU A 159 8.42 4.41 11.38
CA LEU A 159 9.86 4.24 11.61
C LEU A 159 10.62 4.10 10.28
N ILE A 160 10.11 3.30 9.33
CA ILE A 160 10.67 3.17 7.98
C ILE A 160 10.76 4.54 7.31
N GLN A 161 9.68 5.34 7.32
CA GLN A 161 9.68 6.67 6.72
C GLN A 161 10.74 7.58 7.36
N THR A 162 10.84 7.59 8.68
CA THR A 162 11.83 8.37 9.41
C THR A 162 13.26 7.96 9.02
N MET A 163 13.50 6.67 8.88
CA MET A 163 14.81 6.15 8.46
C MET A 163 15.14 6.47 7.01
N GLU A 164 14.17 6.37 6.10
CA GLU A 164 14.34 6.80 4.70
C GLU A 164 14.70 8.29 4.63
N ASP A 165 13.98 9.15 5.35
CA ASP A 165 14.23 10.59 5.41
C ASP A 165 15.63 10.90 5.98
N TYR A 166 16.07 10.12 6.98
CA TYR A 166 17.41 10.24 7.54
C TYR A 166 18.48 9.86 6.51
N VAL A 167 18.32 8.75 5.79
CA VAL A 167 19.24 8.33 4.71
C VAL A 167 19.29 9.40 3.61
N HIS A 168 18.14 9.95 3.19
CA HIS A 168 18.10 11.05 2.21
C HIS A 168 18.85 12.30 2.70
N THR A 169 18.73 12.63 3.98
CA THR A 169 19.44 13.73 4.61
C THR A 169 20.96 13.49 4.60
N MET A 170 21.41 12.28 4.91
CA MET A 170 22.81 11.88 4.83
C MET A 170 23.33 12.01 3.40
N ILE A 171 22.63 11.48 2.41
CA ILE A 171 22.99 11.59 0.99
C ILE A 171 23.11 13.05 0.58
N LYS A 172 22.16 13.90 0.97
CA LYS A 172 22.17 15.34 0.68
C LYS A 172 23.37 16.05 1.33
N LYS A 173 23.77 15.65 2.54
CA LYS A 173 24.96 16.16 3.20
C LYS A 173 26.25 15.73 2.47
N ILE A 174 26.35 14.46 2.11
CA ILE A 174 27.48 13.88 1.38
C ILE A 174 27.60 14.55 -0.02
N SER A 175 26.49 14.76 -0.71
CA SER A 175 26.46 15.31 -2.07
C SER A 175 27.00 16.74 -2.18
N LYS A 176 27.07 17.49 -1.05
CA LYS A 176 27.64 18.85 -0.97
C LYS A 176 29.16 18.86 -0.86
N SER A 177 29.79 17.72 -0.63
CA SER A 177 31.24 17.62 -0.53
C SER A 177 31.87 17.45 -1.90
N ASP A 178 32.77 18.34 -2.28
CA ASP A 178 33.50 18.29 -3.55
C ASP A 178 34.47 17.09 -3.65
N SER A 179 34.78 16.45 -2.52
CA SER A 179 35.71 15.32 -2.44
C SER A 179 35.09 13.96 -2.79
N VAL A 180 33.74 13.88 -2.93
CA VAL A 180 33.08 12.61 -3.18
C VAL A 180 33.13 12.24 -4.66
N LYS A 181 33.70 11.06 -4.94
CA LYS A 181 33.77 10.49 -6.27
C LYS A 181 32.36 10.21 -6.82
N ARG A 182 32.18 10.44 -8.11
CA ARG A 182 30.95 10.10 -8.83
C ARG A 182 31.22 9.05 -9.89
N LEU A 183 30.38 8.03 -9.93
CA LEU A 183 30.44 6.91 -10.87
C LEU A 183 29.17 6.90 -11.71
N ALA A 184 29.18 6.30 -12.87
CA ALA A 184 27.93 6.04 -13.58
C ALA A 184 27.20 4.82 -12.96
N ILE A 185 25.87 4.80 -12.99
CA ILE A 185 25.09 3.65 -12.48
C ILE A 185 25.57 2.34 -13.13
N LYS A 186 25.83 2.36 -14.43
CA LYS A 186 26.39 1.20 -15.16
C LYS A 186 27.72 0.67 -14.62
N ASP A 187 28.47 1.49 -13.90
CA ASP A 187 29.75 1.08 -13.30
C ASP A 187 29.51 0.28 -12.01
N LEU A 188 28.36 0.51 -11.33
CA LEU A 188 27.99 -0.12 -10.06
C LEU A 188 26.96 -1.26 -10.22
N ALA A 189 26.17 -1.25 -11.27
CA ALA A 189 25.07 -2.18 -11.45
C ALA A 189 25.02 -2.80 -12.85
N VAL A 190 24.43 -3.98 -12.91
CA VAL A 190 24.03 -4.66 -14.15
C VAL A 190 22.55 -4.35 -14.40
N HIS A 191 22.19 -3.99 -15.61
CA HIS A 191 20.80 -3.86 -16.04
C HIS A 191 20.28 -5.20 -16.51
N GLU A 192 19.47 -5.86 -15.72
CA GLU A 192 18.81 -7.11 -16.08
C GLU A 192 17.70 -6.85 -17.09
N LYS A 193 17.61 -7.77 -18.08
CA LYS A 193 16.65 -7.63 -19.20
C LYS A 193 15.77 -8.86 -19.38
N ASN A 194 15.93 -9.87 -18.52
CA ASN A 194 15.17 -11.11 -18.62
C ASN A 194 13.69 -10.83 -18.35
N GLN A 195 12.88 -11.12 -19.33
CA GLN A 195 11.42 -10.91 -19.29
C GLN A 195 10.71 -12.15 -19.79
N GLU A 196 9.58 -12.44 -19.20
CA GLU A 196 8.66 -13.47 -19.67
C GLU A 196 7.22 -13.07 -19.42
N LEU A 197 6.29 -13.82 -19.96
CA LEU A 197 4.87 -13.67 -19.70
C LEU A 197 4.50 -14.61 -18.54
N PRO A 198 4.22 -14.11 -17.32
CA PRO A 198 4.09 -14.94 -16.11
C PRO A 198 3.09 -16.10 -16.28
N ARG A 199 1.94 -15.89 -16.89
CA ARG A 199 0.92 -16.93 -17.12
C ARG A 199 1.37 -18.11 -17.98
N GLU A 200 2.50 -18.01 -18.70
CA GLU A 200 3.03 -19.11 -19.52
C GLU A 200 4.05 -19.96 -18.75
N HIS A 201 4.47 -19.50 -17.58
CA HIS A 201 5.56 -20.11 -16.80
C HIS A 201 5.20 -20.44 -15.36
N VAL A 202 4.14 -19.80 -14.82
CA VAL A 202 3.77 -19.93 -13.42
C VAL A 202 2.27 -20.14 -13.28
N ASP A 203 1.88 -21.11 -12.47
CA ASP A 203 0.51 -21.30 -12.00
C ASP A 203 0.34 -20.65 -10.61
N GLY A 204 -0.78 -19.95 -10.40
CA GLY A 204 -1.17 -19.36 -9.12
C GLY A 204 -0.67 -17.93 -8.90
N VAL A 205 -0.48 -17.56 -7.63
CA VAL A 205 -0.20 -16.20 -7.19
C VAL A 205 1.26 -15.86 -7.34
N ILE A 206 1.53 -14.66 -7.85
CA ILE A 206 2.87 -14.07 -7.97
C ILE A 206 2.98 -12.78 -7.16
N HIS A 207 4.20 -12.40 -6.80
CA HIS A 207 4.53 -11.05 -6.31
C HIS A 207 4.76 -10.12 -7.51
N HIS A 208 3.89 -9.13 -7.70
CA HIS A 208 4.01 -8.16 -8.79
C HIS A 208 4.47 -6.78 -8.28
N TYR A 209 5.69 -6.40 -8.61
CA TYR A 209 6.27 -5.10 -8.32
C TYR A 209 5.86 -4.11 -9.40
N SER A 210 4.79 -3.37 -9.17
CA SER A 210 4.22 -2.39 -10.11
C SER A 210 4.34 -0.96 -9.57
N LEU A 211 4.13 0.06 -10.42
CA LEU A 211 4.11 1.46 -9.97
C LEU A 211 2.98 1.72 -8.95
N PRO A 212 1.74 1.23 -9.15
CA PRO A 212 0.71 1.35 -8.13
C PRO A 212 1.08 0.68 -6.79
N ALA A 213 1.75 -0.48 -6.82
CA ALA A 213 2.22 -1.16 -5.62
C ALA A 213 3.31 -0.36 -4.90
N TYR A 214 4.21 0.30 -5.63
CA TYR A 214 5.16 1.24 -5.04
C TYR A 214 4.46 2.41 -4.35
N ASP A 215 3.52 3.05 -5.04
CA ASP A 215 2.80 4.23 -4.54
C ASP A 215 1.87 3.90 -3.35
N SER A 216 1.43 2.64 -3.22
CA SER A 216 0.58 2.16 -2.12
C SER A 216 1.36 1.62 -0.90
N GLY A 217 2.66 1.93 -0.79
CA GLY A 217 3.45 1.57 0.40
C GLY A 217 4.62 0.62 0.14
N LYS A 218 5.06 0.51 -1.11
CA LYS A 218 6.23 -0.30 -1.51
C LYS A 218 6.11 -1.78 -1.08
N THR A 219 4.90 -2.33 -1.26
CA THR A 219 4.58 -3.74 -1.03
C THR A 219 4.19 -4.37 -2.35
N PRO A 220 4.74 -5.52 -2.77
CA PRO A 220 4.34 -6.16 -4.01
C PRO A 220 2.86 -6.53 -3.99
N GLY A 221 2.20 -6.36 -5.12
CA GLY A 221 0.83 -6.86 -5.30
C GLY A 221 0.82 -8.38 -5.39
N LEU A 222 -0.15 -9.02 -4.75
CA LEU A 222 -0.41 -10.45 -4.92
C LEU A 222 -1.42 -10.59 -6.06
N GLU A 223 -0.97 -11.10 -7.20
CA GLU A 223 -1.80 -11.23 -8.40
C GLU A 223 -1.73 -12.65 -8.95
N GLU A 224 -2.86 -13.16 -9.50
CA GLU A 224 -2.85 -14.41 -10.24
C GLU A 224 -2.04 -14.25 -11.52
N ALA A 225 -1.12 -15.17 -11.80
CA ALA A 225 -0.28 -15.14 -13.00
C ALA A 225 -1.09 -15.03 -14.28
N ASP A 226 -2.25 -15.70 -14.35
CA ASP A 226 -3.20 -15.67 -15.47
C ASP A 226 -3.78 -14.27 -15.75
N SER A 227 -3.84 -13.40 -14.73
CA SER A 227 -4.32 -12.03 -14.88
C SER A 227 -3.33 -11.13 -15.63
N ILE A 228 -2.07 -11.52 -15.67
CA ILE A 228 -0.97 -10.75 -16.29
C ILE A 228 -0.94 -11.00 -17.81
N LYS A 229 -1.20 -9.95 -18.58
CA LYS A 229 -1.34 -10.02 -20.05
C LYS A 229 -0.13 -9.52 -20.83
N SER A 230 0.95 -9.14 -20.16
CA SER A 230 2.15 -8.60 -20.79
C SER A 230 3.41 -9.06 -20.07
N ASN A 231 4.52 -9.13 -20.82
CA ASN A 231 5.82 -9.51 -20.26
C ASN A 231 6.18 -8.65 -19.04
N LYS A 232 6.85 -9.29 -18.08
CA LYS A 232 7.39 -8.68 -16.87
C LYS A 232 8.86 -9.09 -16.72
N PHE A 233 9.63 -8.25 -16.02
CA PHE A 233 10.97 -8.64 -15.60
C PHE A 233 10.89 -9.71 -14.51
N ILE A 234 11.70 -10.77 -14.65
CA ILE A 234 11.90 -11.78 -13.61
C ILE A 234 12.73 -11.17 -12.49
N ILE A 235 12.32 -11.36 -11.24
CA ILE A 235 13.04 -10.90 -10.05
C ILE A 235 13.42 -12.13 -9.22
N ASP A 236 14.61 -12.63 -9.43
CA ASP A 236 15.16 -13.84 -8.81
C ASP A 236 16.26 -13.56 -7.76
N LYS A 237 16.69 -12.30 -7.64
CA LYS A 237 17.76 -11.86 -6.74
C LYS A 237 17.56 -10.42 -6.28
N PRO A 238 18.22 -9.99 -5.18
CA PRO A 238 18.13 -8.61 -4.71
C PRO A 238 18.47 -7.60 -5.81
N CYS A 239 17.63 -6.59 -5.99
CA CYS A 239 17.79 -5.58 -7.04
C CYS A 239 17.20 -4.23 -6.62
N VAL A 240 17.56 -3.19 -7.36
CA VAL A 240 16.92 -1.88 -7.31
C VAL A 240 16.08 -1.70 -8.56
N LEU A 241 14.77 -1.48 -8.37
CA LEU A 241 13.85 -1.10 -9.43
C LEU A 241 13.88 0.43 -9.57
N PHE A 242 14.27 0.93 -10.72
CA PHE A 242 14.30 2.36 -11.02
C PHE A 242 13.23 2.67 -12.08
N SER A 243 12.25 3.53 -11.75
CA SER A 243 11.17 3.89 -12.68
C SER A 243 11.67 4.71 -13.87
N LYS A 244 11.20 4.36 -15.05
CA LYS A 244 11.39 5.14 -16.28
C LYS A 244 10.34 6.24 -16.42
N LEU A 245 9.20 6.10 -15.73
CA LEU A 245 8.04 6.98 -15.85
C LEU A 245 8.11 8.09 -14.81
N ASN A 246 7.85 9.32 -15.26
CA ASN A 246 7.78 10.53 -14.44
C ASN A 246 9.03 10.73 -13.56
N PRO A 247 10.20 10.97 -14.16
CA PRO A 247 11.46 11.04 -13.42
C PRO A 247 11.51 12.18 -12.39
N GLY A 248 10.68 13.22 -12.53
CA GLY A 248 10.50 14.27 -11.52
C GLY A 248 9.82 13.79 -10.24
N THR A 249 9.16 12.62 -10.26
CA THR A 249 8.64 11.93 -9.08
C THR A 249 9.29 10.54 -9.03
N PRO A 250 10.51 10.45 -8.49
CA PRO A 250 11.31 9.24 -8.58
C PRO A 250 10.66 8.09 -7.80
N ARG A 251 10.61 6.92 -8.42
CA ARG A 251 10.21 5.67 -7.78
C ARG A 251 11.38 4.71 -7.84
N ILE A 252 12.08 4.62 -6.73
CA ILE A 252 13.30 3.81 -6.59
C ILE A 252 13.06 2.83 -5.45
N TRP A 253 12.94 1.56 -5.81
CA TRP A 253 12.51 0.49 -4.92
C TRP A 253 13.63 -0.52 -4.70
N LEU A 254 14.09 -0.65 -3.46
CA LEU A 254 14.92 -1.78 -3.06
C LEU A 254 14.03 -3.01 -2.93
N VAL A 255 14.37 -4.08 -3.62
CA VAL A 255 13.62 -5.33 -3.64
C VAL A 255 14.52 -6.48 -3.25
N ASN A 256 14.09 -7.22 -2.22
CA ASN A 256 14.63 -8.52 -1.84
C ASN A 256 13.51 -9.55 -2.08
N PRO A 257 13.55 -10.32 -3.19
CA PRO A 257 12.52 -11.31 -3.47
C PRO A 257 12.51 -12.39 -2.39
N GLU A 258 11.34 -12.89 -2.06
CA GLU A 258 11.19 -14.00 -1.14
C GLU A 258 11.55 -15.31 -1.81
N GLU A 259 12.33 -16.15 -1.13
CA GLU A 259 12.76 -17.45 -1.65
C GLU A 259 11.55 -18.36 -1.87
N GLY A 260 11.49 -18.98 -3.06
CA GLY A 260 10.38 -19.86 -3.44
C GLY A 260 9.11 -19.13 -3.91
N VAL A 261 9.12 -17.79 -3.95
CA VAL A 261 7.99 -16.99 -4.45
C VAL A 261 8.32 -16.39 -5.82
N ASN A 262 7.48 -16.69 -6.81
CA ASN A 262 7.64 -16.14 -8.15
C ASN A 262 7.39 -14.62 -8.12
N SER A 263 8.42 -13.87 -8.45
CA SER A 263 8.45 -12.41 -8.34
C SER A 263 8.72 -11.76 -9.68
N TYR A 264 7.90 -10.75 -10.03
CA TYR A 264 7.95 -10.08 -11.32
C TYR A 264 7.83 -8.56 -11.17
N ALA A 265 8.57 -7.80 -11.97
CA ALA A 265 8.47 -6.35 -12.00
C ALA A 265 7.88 -5.82 -13.31
N SER A 266 7.10 -4.74 -13.20
CA SER A 266 6.58 -3.99 -14.34
C SER A 266 7.70 -3.54 -15.28
N THR A 267 7.44 -3.59 -16.58
CA THR A 267 8.37 -3.08 -17.61
C THR A 267 8.54 -1.56 -17.57
N GLU A 268 7.78 -0.84 -16.74
CA GLU A 268 8.02 0.58 -16.47
C GLU A 268 9.25 0.85 -15.59
N PHE A 269 9.79 -0.18 -14.95
CA PHE A 269 11.10 -0.12 -14.28
C PHE A 269 12.25 -0.54 -15.19
N ILE A 270 13.47 -0.20 -14.80
CA ILE A 270 14.67 -0.96 -15.10
C ILE A 270 15.07 -1.72 -13.85
N VAL A 271 15.62 -2.91 -14.03
CA VAL A 271 16.06 -3.78 -12.93
C VAL A 271 17.59 -3.67 -12.84
N LEU A 272 18.07 -3.19 -11.71
CA LEU A 272 19.49 -2.97 -11.44
C LEU A 272 19.96 -3.94 -10.36
N THR A 273 20.81 -4.90 -10.72
CA THR A 273 21.47 -5.77 -9.75
C THR A 273 22.87 -5.25 -9.47
N PRO A 274 23.32 -5.23 -8.19
CA PRO A 274 24.65 -4.74 -7.86
C PRO A 274 25.71 -5.61 -8.51
N LYS A 275 26.80 -4.98 -8.95
CA LYS A 275 28.01 -5.69 -9.35
C LYS A 275 28.74 -6.25 -8.13
N GLU A 276 29.69 -7.13 -8.37
CA GLU A 276 30.58 -7.66 -7.33
C GLU A 276 31.19 -6.53 -6.50
N ASN A 277 31.17 -6.70 -5.17
CA ASN A 277 31.63 -5.72 -4.18
C ASN A 277 30.80 -4.42 -4.06
N VAL A 278 29.62 -4.36 -4.65
CA VAL A 278 28.66 -3.27 -4.45
C VAL A 278 27.54 -3.74 -3.53
N ASP A 279 27.37 -3.07 -2.40
CA ASP A 279 26.26 -3.34 -1.50
C ASP A 279 24.94 -2.81 -2.10
N ILE A 280 23.87 -3.62 -2.03
CA ILE A 280 22.56 -3.28 -2.61
C ILE A 280 21.97 -2.03 -1.95
N ALA A 281 22.19 -1.82 -0.64
CA ALA A 281 21.71 -0.67 0.08
C ALA A 281 22.40 0.62 -0.40
N ASN A 282 23.71 0.55 -0.65
CA ASN A 282 24.45 1.66 -1.23
C ASN A 282 23.98 1.96 -2.66
N LEU A 283 23.71 0.93 -3.46
CA LEU A 283 23.16 1.12 -4.80
C LEU A 283 21.80 1.83 -4.76
N TRP A 284 20.90 1.38 -3.86
CA TRP A 284 19.60 2.02 -3.68
C TRP A 284 19.74 3.47 -3.21
N ALA A 285 20.55 3.72 -2.17
CA ALA A 285 20.78 5.04 -1.63
C ALA A 285 21.35 6.00 -2.69
N THR A 286 22.33 5.55 -3.45
CA THR A 286 22.94 6.33 -4.53
C THR A 286 21.95 6.67 -5.63
N CYS A 287 21.12 5.70 -6.05
CA CYS A 287 20.06 5.91 -7.03
C CYS A 287 18.99 6.90 -6.52
N SER A 288 18.81 7.00 -5.20
CA SER A 288 17.82 7.87 -4.56
C SER A 288 18.29 9.35 -4.38
N GLU A 289 19.48 9.70 -4.88
CA GLU A 289 19.97 11.10 -4.85
C GLU A 289 19.03 12.01 -5.67
N GLU A 290 18.47 13.04 -5.03
CA GLU A 290 17.51 14.00 -5.63
C GLU A 290 18.00 14.60 -6.94
N ARG A 291 19.29 14.92 -7.03
CA ARG A 291 19.94 15.51 -8.22
C ARG A 291 19.78 14.62 -9.46
N ILE A 292 19.73 13.30 -9.30
CA ILE A 292 19.57 12.36 -10.42
C ILE A 292 18.19 12.52 -11.03
N SER A 293 17.17 12.54 -10.19
CA SER A 293 15.78 12.72 -10.63
C SER A 293 15.56 14.06 -11.31
N GLN A 294 16.16 15.14 -10.80
CA GLN A 294 16.12 16.45 -11.43
C GLN A 294 16.77 16.41 -12.82
N ASN A 295 17.99 15.89 -12.94
CA ASN A 295 18.68 15.78 -14.23
C ASN A 295 17.91 14.92 -15.25
N LEU A 296 17.32 13.80 -14.78
CA LEU A 296 16.53 12.93 -15.64
C LEU A 296 15.20 13.57 -16.05
N ALA A 297 14.60 14.40 -15.20
CA ALA A 297 13.39 15.16 -15.54
C ALA A 297 13.67 16.18 -16.66
N ASP A 298 14.82 16.85 -16.62
CA ASP A 298 15.25 17.79 -17.68
C ASP A 298 15.52 17.09 -19.02
N MET A 299 15.92 15.81 -18.98
CA MET A 299 16.20 14.99 -20.15
C MET A 299 14.96 14.25 -20.70
N ALA A 300 13.87 14.22 -19.93
CA ALA A 300 12.69 13.43 -20.26
C ALA A 300 11.98 13.94 -21.50
N SER A 301 11.50 13.02 -22.34
CA SER A 301 10.68 13.29 -23.50
C SER A 301 9.23 12.93 -23.23
N GLY A 302 8.29 13.77 -23.70
CA GLY A 302 6.84 13.54 -23.57
C GLY A 302 6.05 14.84 -23.65
N THR A 303 4.83 14.77 -24.15
CA THR A 303 3.97 15.95 -24.39
C THR A 303 3.13 16.38 -23.19
N SER A 304 3.08 15.55 -22.14
CA SER A 304 2.38 15.86 -20.88
C SER A 304 3.24 15.50 -19.66
N THR A 305 3.10 16.25 -18.59
CA THR A 305 3.82 16.04 -17.32
C THR A 305 3.56 14.64 -16.71
N SER A 306 2.41 14.02 -17.04
CA SER A 306 2.02 12.71 -16.50
C SER A 306 2.56 11.50 -17.26
N HIS A 307 3.20 11.69 -18.44
CA HIS A 307 3.67 10.60 -19.31
C HIS A 307 5.12 10.79 -19.78
N GLN A 308 5.89 11.60 -19.07
CA GLN A 308 7.32 11.76 -19.35
C GLN A 308 8.07 10.46 -19.08
N ARG A 309 8.94 10.07 -20.01
CA ARG A 309 9.77 8.86 -19.88
C ARG A 309 11.23 9.17 -20.17
N VAL A 310 12.10 8.47 -19.45
CA VAL A 310 13.54 8.47 -19.70
C VAL A 310 13.97 7.14 -20.29
N ARG A 311 15.00 7.17 -21.11
CA ARG A 311 15.57 5.94 -21.69
C ARG A 311 16.43 5.23 -20.67
N PRO A 312 16.47 3.88 -20.67
CA PRO A 312 17.35 3.11 -19.79
C PRO A 312 18.82 3.56 -19.87
N THR A 313 19.29 3.95 -21.08
CA THR A 313 20.65 4.45 -21.28
C THR A 313 20.94 5.74 -20.52
N ASP A 314 19.96 6.62 -20.39
CA ASP A 314 20.13 7.90 -19.69
C ASP A 314 20.25 7.65 -18.18
N ILE A 315 19.43 6.74 -17.64
CA ILE A 315 19.54 6.29 -16.24
C ILE A 315 20.92 5.65 -16.00
N LEU A 316 21.33 4.70 -16.83
CA LEU A 316 22.60 3.97 -16.66
C LEU A 316 23.84 4.88 -16.75
N ASN A 317 23.80 5.96 -17.52
CA ASN A 317 24.89 6.91 -17.65
C ASN A 317 24.83 8.04 -16.60
N SER A 318 23.76 8.12 -15.79
CA SER A 318 23.66 9.12 -14.72
C SER A 318 24.80 8.98 -13.74
N LYS A 319 25.39 10.13 -13.37
CA LYS A 319 26.51 10.21 -12.43
C LYS A 319 25.97 10.30 -11.01
N ILE A 320 26.26 9.29 -10.21
CA ILE A 320 25.81 9.11 -8.84
C ILE A 320 26.99 9.13 -7.87
N LEU A 321 26.71 9.38 -6.59
CA LEU A 321 27.72 9.37 -5.52
C LEU A 321 28.28 7.95 -5.33
N ASP A 322 29.56 7.85 -5.08
CA ASP A 322 30.18 6.60 -4.61
C ASP A 322 30.02 6.54 -3.08
N LEU A 323 29.04 5.71 -2.63
CA LEU A 323 28.75 5.50 -1.22
C LEU A 323 29.34 4.19 -0.66
N SER A 324 30.31 3.58 -1.36
CA SER A 324 30.89 2.27 -0.98
C SER A 324 31.47 2.22 0.44
N ASN A 325 31.86 3.37 1.00
CA ASN A 325 32.40 3.48 2.35
C ASN A 325 31.36 3.91 3.42
N GLN A 326 30.06 3.90 3.11
CA GLN A 326 28.99 4.37 4.00
C GLN A 326 28.29 3.20 4.69
N SER A 327 28.96 2.54 5.65
CA SER A 327 28.42 1.40 6.38
C SER A 327 27.15 1.72 7.19
N GLU A 328 26.96 2.97 7.63
CA GLU A 328 25.77 3.41 8.34
C GLU A 328 24.54 3.34 7.43
N ILE A 329 24.65 3.75 6.17
CA ILE A 329 23.56 3.66 5.18
C ILE A 329 23.17 2.19 4.98
N CYS A 330 24.15 1.28 4.84
CA CYS A 330 23.89 -0.15 4.70
C CYS A 330 23.11 -0.69 5.90
N SER A 331 23.54 -0.37 7.12
CA SER A 331 22.90 -0.83 8.34
C SER A 331 21.45 -0.35 8.47
N ILE A 332 21.21 0.95 8.21
CA ILE A 332 19.85 1.52 8.27
C ILE A 332 18.96 0.89 7.20
N THR A 333 19.44 0.75 5.98
CA THR A 333 18.67 0.19 4.87
C THR A 333 18.33 -1.29 5.12
N SER A 334 19.27 -2.07 5.64
CA SER A 334 19.01 -3.47 6.04
C SER A 334 17.93 -3.56 7.13
N TYR A 335 17.90 -2.60 8.06
CA TYR A 335 16.85 -2.56 9.08
C TYR A 335 15.49 -2.15 8.51
N ILE A 336 15.45 -1.19 7.57
CA ILE A 336 14.23 -0.84 6.81
C ILE A 336 13.64 -2.10 6.13
N GLU A 337 14.46 -2.88 5.46
CA GLU A 337 14.01 -4.11 4.80
C GLU A 337 13.50 -5.16 5.78
N ALA A 338 14.15 -5.31 6.93
CA ALA A 338 13.66 -6.19 8.00
C ALA A 338 12.28 -5.78 8.52
N LEU A 339 12.06 -4.48 8.73
CA LEU A 339 10.76 -3.93 9.14
C LEU A 339 9.67 -4.12 8.07
N ARG A 340 10.01 -3.97 6.79
CA ARG A 340 9.07 -4.24 5.68
C ARG A 340 8.64 -5.71 5.66
N LYS A 341 9.61 -6.63 5.82
CA LYS A 341 9.32 -8.06 5.91
C LYS A 341 8.45 -8.39 7.13
N GLU A 342 8.76 -7.80 8.30
CA GLU A 342 7.93 -7.94 9.50
C GLU A 342 6.50 -7.46 9.24
N ASN A 343 6.30 -6.33 8.58
CA ASN A 343 4.97 -5.81 8.24
C ASN A 343 4.17 -6.76 7.35
N LEU A 344 4.80 -7.39 6.35
CA LEU A 344 4.14 -8.41 5.54
C LEU A 344 3.65 -9.58 6.38
N GLN A 345 4.51 -10.13 7.24
CA GLN A 345 4.17 -11.25 8.13
C GLN A 345 3.06 -10.89 9.13
N LEU A 346 3.09 -9.67 9.67
CA LEU A 346 2.04 -9.17 10.56
C LEU A 346 0.69 -9.04 9.83
N ALA A 347 0.71 -8.53 8.60
CA ALA A 347 -0.51 -8.42 7.78
C ALA A 347 -1.10 -9.80 7.43
N GLU A 348 -0.28 -10.76 7.02
CA GLU A 348 -0.70 -12.14 6.76
C GLU A 348 -1.27 -12.81 8.03
N THR A 349 -0.59 -12.63 9.16
CA THR A 349 -1.04 -13.14 10.46
C THR A 349 -2.39 -12.53 10.85
N ARG A 350 -2.54 -11.21 10.71
CA ARG A 350 -3.81 -10.52 10.95
C ARG A 350 -4.93 -11.07 10.08
N ASP A 351 -4.69 -11.20 8.79
CA ASP A 351 -5.70 -11.65 7.82
C ASP A 351 -6.10 -13.12 8.05
N ALA A 352 -5.16 -13.97 8.47
CA ALA A 352 -5.46 -15.34 8.90
C ALA A 352 -6.28 -15.36 10.21
N LEU A 353 -5.97 -14.49 11.16
CA LEU A 353 -6.72 -14.37 12.41
C LEU A 353 -8.12 -13.80 12.19
N ILE A 354 -8.31 -12.85 11.27
CA ILE A 354 -9.64 -12.36 10.90
C ILE A 354 -10.52 -13.55 10.43
N LYS A 355 -10.01 -14.38 9.51
CA LYS A 355 -10.73 -15.56 9.02
C LYS A 355 -11.05 -16.57 10.13
N ARG A 356 -10.17 -16.71 11.13
CA ARG A 356 -10.34 -17.69 12.22
C ARG A 356 -11.24 -17.19 13.34
N LEU A 357 -11.18 -15.91 13.69
CA LEU A 357 -11.86 -15.33 14.86
C LEU A 357 -13.23 -14.72 14.51
N ILE A 358 -13.41 -14.31 13.26
CA ILE A 358 -14.62 -13.58 12.82
C ILE A 358 -15.35 -14.34 11.70
N GLY A 359 -14.63 -14.96 10.76
CA GLY A 359 -15.19 -15.75 9.63
C GLY A 359 -15.42 -17.18 10.04
#